data_09c5740094415c58ef968327d7d4cb2b
#
_entry.id   09c5740094415c58ef968327d7d4cb2b
#
_cell.length_a   1.000
_cell.length_b   1.000
_cell.length_c   1.000
_cell.angle_alpha   90.00
_cell.angle_beta   90.00
_cell.angle_gamma   90.00
#
_symmetry.space_group_name_H-M   'P 1'
#
loop_
_entity.id
_entity.type
_entity.pdbx_description
1 polymer ?
#
loop_
_entity_poly.entity_id
_entity_poly.type
_entity_poly.pdbx_seq_one_letter_code
_entity_poly.pdbx_strand_id
1 'polypeptide(L)'
;MSSIPSAKGIDSTLALLRNPYEFIPDTCRDLEGDLFETRILFQKTICMTGAAAAEVFYSEDGLVRAGSMPKRIQRTLLGEKGIQGLDGEAHRHRKRMFMSLMASERIEALENTTRDLLDRYARDWQAAEKVVLYDEVREILTRAACAWSGVPLPEAEVETRTAQMTALFQDAGAVGWKHWGARLARYDPPAAMLRPRPRSSRPRASGHGRFARPERGVRATGQHR
;
A
#
# COMPACT_ATOMS: atom_id res chain seq x y z
N MET A 1 10.13 20.26 -34.69
CA MET A 1 10.00 19.46 -33.46
C MET A 1 9.50 20.41 -32.40
N SER A 2 8.27 20.24 -31.90
CA SER A 2 7.76 21.04 -30.78
C SER A 2 8.59 20.79 -29.54
N SER A 3 9.13 21.85 -28.95
CA SER A 3 9.83 21.72 -27.65
C SER A 3 8.83 21.46 -26.56
N ILE A 4 9.12 20.55 -25.65
CA ILE A 4 8.29 20.30 -24.47
C ILE A 4 8.23 21.59 -23.64
N PRO A 5 7.04 22.11 -23.29
CA PRO A 5 6.92 23.31 -22.46
C PRO A 5 7.55 23.06 -21.07
N SER A 6 8.14 24.09 -20.49
CA SER A 6 8.79 23.99 -19.19
C SER A 6 7.98 24.71 -18.12
N ALA A 7 7.85 24.08 -16.95
CA ALA A 7 7.26 24.74 -15.78
C ALA A 7 8.13 25.93 -15.33
N LYS A 8 7.48 26.94 -14.75
CA LYS A 8 8.18 28.13 -14.21
C LYS A 8 9.04 27.76 -13.01
N GLY A 9 10.25 28.30 -12.95
CA GLY A 9 11.17 28.11 -11.82
C GLY A 9 12.32 27.12 -12.12
N ILE A 10 13.26 27.06 -11.18
CA ILE A 10 14.47 26.23 -11.32
C ILE A 10 14.19 24.80 -10.89
N ASP A 11 13.33 24.61 -9.88
CA ASP A 11 12.99 23.31 -9.31
C ASP A 11 11.58 23.35 -8.70
N SER A 12 10.77 22.36 -8.99
CA SER A 12 9.36 22.26 -8.57
C SER A 12 9.14 21.40 -7.33
N THR A 13 10.20 20.94 -6.68
CA THR A 13 10.08 20.05 -5.50
C THR A 13 9.18 20.62 -4.41
N LEU A 14 9.34 21.92 -4.07
CA LEU A 14 8.52 22.55 -3.04
C LEU A 14 7.06 22.72 -3.47
N ALA A 15 6.81 23.04 -4.74
CA ALA A 15 5.46 23.15 -5.27
C ALA A 15 4.74 21.80 -5.21
N LEU A 16 5.41 20.74 -5.65
CA LEU A 16 4.91 19.37 -5.57
C LEU A 16 4.65 18.92 -4.12
N LEU A 17 5.52 19.26 -3.17
CA LEU A 17 5.31 18.91 -1.76
C LEU A 17 4.16 19.67 -1.09
N ARG A 18 3.88 20.90 -1.54
CA ARG A 18 2.76 21.71 -1.03
C ARG A 18 1.42 21.23 -1.56
N ASN A 19 1.37 20.83 -2.82
CA ASN A 19 0.14 20.38 -3.48
C ASN A 19 0.39 19.12 -4.34
N PRO A 20 0.61 17.95 -3.71
CA PRO A 20 1.07 16.75 -4.41
C PRO A 20 0.06 16.18 -5.41
N TYR A 21 -1.23 16.47 -5.25
CA TYR A 21 -2.29 15.94 -6.11
C TYR A 21 -2.63 16.85 -7.29
N GLU A 22 -2.56 18.16 -7.09
CA GLU A 22 -3.00 19.14 -8.10
C GLU A 22 -1.84 19.75 -8.88
N PHE A 23 -0.61 19.69 -8.36
CA PHE A 23 0.56 20.34 -8.97
C PHE A 23 0.73 19.96 -10.44
N ILE A 24 0.68 18.68 -10.78
CA ILE A 24 0.88 18.22 -12.16
C ILE A 24 -0.33 18.58 -13.05
N PRO A 25 -1.60 18.27 -12.67
CA PRO A 25 -2.76 18.66 -13.43
C PRO A 25 -2.88 20.18 -13.64
N ASP A 26 -2.63 20.98 -12.60
CA ASP A 26 -2.71 22.43 -12.68
C ASP A 26 -1.65 22.99 -13.63
N THR A 27 -0.42 22.54 -13.50
CA THR A 27 0.67 22.98 -14.38
C THR A 27 0.42 22.59 -15.84
N CYS A 28 -0.11 21.40 -16.10
CA CYS A 28 -0.51 20.99 -17.44
C CYS A 28 -1.61 21.91 -17.99
N ARG A 29 -2.58 22.27 -17.17
CA ARG A 29 -3.69 23.17 -17.54
C ARG A 29 -3.18 24.60 -17.83
N ASP A 30 -2.27 25.09 -16.99
CA ASP A 30 -1.66 26.42 -17.17
C ASP A 30 -0.80 26.52 -18.43
N LEU A 31 -0.22 25.42 -18.86
CA LEU A 31 0.60 25.32 -20.07
C LEU A 31 -0.16 24.87 -21.31
N GLU A 32 -1.50 24.70 -21.17
CA GLU A 32 -2.40 24.26 -22.25
C GLU A 32 -1.92 22.97 -22.94
N GLY A 33 -1.39 22.00 -22.13
CA GLY A 33 -0.85 20.76 -22.65
C GLY A 33 -0.89 19.61 -21.66
N ASP A 34 -0.69 18.39 -22.15
CA ASP A 34 -0.73 17.16 -21.35
C ASP A 34 0.62 16.77 -20.76
N LEU A 35 1.67 17.52 -21.08
CA LEU A 35 3.03 17.21 -20.58
C LEU A 35 3.86 18.49 -20.44
N PHE A 36 4.79 18.46 -19.50
CA PHE A 36 5.78 19.54 -19.31
C PHE A 36 7.07 19.01 -18.71
N GLU A 37 8.15 19.78 -18.91
CA GLU A 37 9.44 19.53 -18.31
C GLU A 37 9.62 20.39 -17.06
N THR A 38 10.20 19.81 -16.01
CA THR A 38 10.62 20.54 -14.81
C THR A 38 11.84 19.85 -14.16
N ARG A 39 12.24 20.33 -12.99
CA ARG A 39 13.15 19.60 -12.11
C ARG A 39 12.46 19.27 -10.80
N ILE A 40 12.65 18.04 -10.34
CA ILE A 40 12.24 17.56 -9.03
C ILE A 40 13.49 17.01 -8.35
N LEU A 41 13.80 17.50 -7.16
CA LEU A 41 15.07 17.22 -6.48
C LEU A 41 16.29 17.49 -7.37
N PHE A 42 16.23 18.59 -8.12
CA PHE A 42 17.22 19.02 -9.13
C PHE A 42 17.43 18.05 -10.29
N GLN A 43 16.63 17.00 -10.40
CA GLN A 43 16.66 16.05 -11.51
C GLN A 43 15.66 16.47 -12.59
N LYS A 44 16.12 16.46 -13.85
CA LYS A 44 15.25 16.70 -14.99
C LYS A 44 14.13 15.68 -15.01
N THR A 45 12.89 16.16 -15.01
CA THR A 45 11.67 15.34 -14.90
C THR A 45 10.68 15.79 -15.95
N ILE A 46 10.06 14.85 -16.64
CA ILE A 46 8.91 15.11 -17.51
C ILE A 46 7.67 14.66 -16.72
N CYS A 47 6.76 15.59 -16.48
CA CYS A 47 5.44 15.33 -15.91
C CYS A 47 4.43 15.24 -17.03
N MET A 48 3.50 14.30 -16.93
CA MET A 48 2.49 14.08 -17.97
C MET A 48 1.17 13.63 -17.37
N THR A 49 0.07 13.91 -18.08
CA THR A 49 -1.30 13.54 -17.71
C THR A 49 -2.06 13.00 -18.92
N GLY A 50 -3.22 12.37 -18.66
CA GLY A 50 -4.12 11.91 -19.71
C GLY A 50 -3.86 10.49 -20.22
N ALA A 51 -4.80 9.98 -21.02
CA ALA A 51 -4.80 8.59 -21.50
C ALA A 51 -3.63 8.30 -22.44
N ALA A 52 -3.31 9.23 -23.37
CA ALA A 52 -2.22 9.07 -24.32
C ALA A 52 -0.85 9.00 -23.60
N ALA A 53 -0.65 9.82 -22.56
CA ALA A 53 0.55 9.78 -21.74
C ALA A 53 0.66 8.48 -20.94
N ALA A 54 -0.45 7.98 -20.42
CA ALA A 54 -0.50 6.69 -19.73
C ALA A 54 -0.17 5.54 -20.69
N GLU A 55 -0.66 5.56 -21.92
CA GLU A 55 -0.33 4.56 -22.94
C GLU A 55 1.18 4.52 -23.21
N VAL A 56 1.81 5.67 -23.41
CA VAL A 56 3.27 5.76 -23.58
C VAL A 56 4.00 5.27 -22.34
N PHE A 57 3.53 5.65 -21.14
CA PHE A 57 4.17 5.26 -19.89
C PHE A 57 4.12 3.75 -19.62
N TYR A 58 3.04 3.09 -20.01
CA TYR A 58 2.85 1.64 -19.84
C TYR A 58 3.28 0.83 -21.06
N SER A 59 3.65 1.46 -22.17
CA SER A 59 4.28 0.76 -23.29
C SER A 59 5.59 0.13 -22.83
N GLU A 60 5.93 -1.04 -23.40
CA GLU A 60 7.15 -1.74 -23.03
C GLU A 60 8.41 -1.10 -23.60
N ASP A 61 8.28 -0.16 -24.53
CA ASP A 61 9.36 0.44 -25.30
C ASP A 61 9.83 1.76 -24.70
N GLY A 62 11.05 1.76 -24.22
CA GLY A 62 11.83 2.98 -23.97
C GLY A 62 11.82 3.50 -22.53
N LEU A 63 10.94 3.06 -21.64
CA LEU A 63 10.95 3.47 -20.23
C LEU A 63 11.49 2.37 -19.31
N VAL A 64 12.47 2.74 -18.49
CA VAL A 64 13.08 1.84 -17.52
C VAL A 64 12.68 2.24 -16.09
N ARG A 65 12.50 1.25 -15.23
CA ARG A 65 12.16 1.41 -13.81
C ARG A 65 13.41 1.51 -12.93
N ALA A 66 14.51 0.88 -13.38
CA ALA A 66 15.75 0.88 -12.65
C ALA A 66 16.25 2.31 -12.39
N GLY A 67 16.41 2.67 -11.11
CA GLY A 67 16.87 3.99 -10.71
C GLY A 67 15.83 5.11 -10.72
N SER A 68 14.58 4.85 -11.15
CA SER A 68 13.53 5.87 -11.25
C SER A 68 13.04 6.37 -9.88
N MET A 69 13.07 5.51 -8.86
CA MET A 69 12.60 5.85 -7.52
C MET A 69 13.77 6.19 -6.59
N PRO A 70 13.72 7.29 -5.81
CA PRO A 70 14.73 7.57 -4.81
C PRO A 70 14.92 6.39 -3.85
N LYS A 71 16.17 5.95 -3.68
CA LYS A 71 16.51 4.78 -2.84
C LYS A 71 15.92 4.85 -1.43
N ARG A 72 15.79 6.06 -0.89
CA ARG A 72 15.19 6.28 0.44
C ARG A 72 13.74 5.79 0.50
N ILE A 73 12.92 6.16 -0.49
CA ILE A 73 11.50 5.77 -0.57
C ILE A 73 11.41 4.26 -0.85
N GLN A 74 12.21 3.78 -1.78
CA GLN A 74 12.27 2.36 -2.12
C GLN A 74 12.59 1.49 -0.91
N ARG A 75 13.61 1.87 -0.11
CA ARG A 75 13.99 1.13 1.10
C ARG A 75 12.89 1.07 2.16
N THR A 76 12.10 2.11 2.29
CA THR A 76 11.05 2.17 3.30
C THR A 76 9.85 1.34 2.90
N LEU A 77 9.28 1.53 1.71
CA LEU A 77 8.06 0.86 1.26
C LEU A 77 8.30 -0.56 0.75
N LEU A 78 9.26 -0.74 -0.13
CA LEU A 78 9.29 -1.87 -1.04
C LEU A 78 10.54 -2.76 -0.87
N GLY A 79 11.57 -2.23 -0.23
CA GLY A 79 12.89 -2.85 -0.18
C GLY A 79 13.70 -2.66 -1.47
N GLU A 80 15.02 -2.80 -1.38
CA GLU A 80 15.94 -2.51 -2.50
C GLU A 80 15.82 -3.47 -3.70
N LYS A 81 15.27 -4.67 -3.47
CA LYS A 81 15.11 -5.72 -4.49
C LYS A 81 13.65 -5.94 -4.88
N GLY A 82 12.79 -4.95 -4.65
CA GLY A 82 11.38 -5.02 -5.02
C GLY A 82 11.17 -5.01 -6.53
N ILE A 83 10.00 -5.48 -6.97
CA ILE A 83 9.60 -5.54 -8.39
C ILE A 83 9.69 -4.18 -9.08
N GLN A 84 9.53 -3.09 -8.33
CA GLN A 84 9.52 -1.71 -8.82
C GLN A 84 10.87 -1.23 -9.34
N GLY A 85 11.94 -1.90 -8.98
CA GLY A 85 13.30 -1.61 -9.47
C GLY A 85 13.81 -2.58 -10.53
N LEU A 86 12.94 -3.46 -11.03
CA LEU A 86 13.29 -4.45 -12.03
C LEU A 86 12.75 -4.05 -13.41
N ASP A 87 13.49 -4.41 -14.45
CA ASP A 87 13.09 -4.24 -15.84
C ASP A 87 13.15 -5.58 -16.59
N GLY A 88 12.64 -5.59 -17.81
CA GLY A 88 12.72 -6.72 -18.73
C GLY A 88 12.16 -8.04 -18.17
N GLU A 89 12.85 -9.13 -18.43
CA GLU A 89 12.39 -10.48 -18.05
C GLU A 89 12.30 -10.70 -16.54
N ALA A 90 13.22 -10.11 -15.75
CA ALA A 90 13.18 -10.20 -14.30
C ALA A 90 11.92 -9.54 -13.70
N HIS A 91 11.49 -8.40 -14.27
CA HIS A 91 10.23 -7.74 -13.92
C HIS A 91 9.04 -8.63 -14.31
N ARG A 92 8.98 -9.10 -15.57
CA ARG A 92 7.89 -9.95 -16.07
C ARG A 92 7.73 -11.22 -15.24
N HIS A 93 8.83 -11.89 -14.92
CA HIS A 93 8.81 -13.09 -14.09
C HIS A 93 8.21 -12.83 -12.72
N ARG A 94 8.69 -11.79 -12.04
CA ARG A 94 8.19 -11.44 -10.70
C ARG A 94 6.76 -10.92 -10.73
N LYS A 95 6.38 -10.17 -11.77
CA LYS A 95 4.99 -9.73 -11.97
C LYS A 95 4.04 -10.92 -12.13
N ARG A 96 4.40 -11.92 -12.94
CA ARG A 96 3.60 -13.16 -13.09
C ARG A 96 3.38 -13.87 -11.75
N MET A 97 4.41 -13.96 -10.92
CA MET A 97 4.30 -14.52 -9.57
C MET A 97 3.27 -13.75 -8.72
N PHE A 98 3.34 -12.41 -8.69
CA PHE A 98 2.35 -11.62 -7.96
C PHE A 98 0.94 -11.77 -8.55
N MET A 99 0.81 -11.77 -9.87
CA MET A 99 -0.49 -11.95 -10.52
C MET A 99 -1.12 -13.31 -10.22
N SER A 100 -0.32 -14.37 -10.08
CA SER A 100 -0.83 -15.69 -9.68
C SER A 100 -1.38 -15.69 -8.22
N LEU A 101 -0.83 -14.85 -7.34
CA LEU A 101 -1.37 -14.68 -5.99
C LEU A 101 -2.69 -13.87 -5.99
N MET A 102 -2.97 -13.14 -7.06
CA MET A 102 -4.19 -12.34 -7.26
C MET A 102 -5.21 -13.04 -8.17
N ALA A 103 -5.19 -14.37 -8.23
CA ALA A 103 -6.21 -15.15 -8.92
C ALA A 103 -7.59 -14.94 -8.27
N SER A 104 -8.66 -15.06 -9.05
CA SER A 104 -10.04 -14.76 -8.61
C SER A 104 -10.41 -15.41 -7.30
N GLU A 105 -10.11 -16.72 -7.15
CA GLU A 105 -10.37 -17.49 -5.93
C GLU A 105 -9.67 -16.91 -4.68
N ARG A 106 -8.46 -16.38 -4.88
CA ARG A 106 -7.69 -15.75 -3.80
C ARG A 106 -8.27 -14.39 -3.43
N ILE A 107 -8.73 -13.62 -4.41
CA ILE A 107 -9.41 -12.34 -4.19
C ILE A 107 -10.74 -12.57 -3.48
N GLU A 108 -11.54 -13.55 -3.92
CA GLU A 108 -12.78 -13.93 -3.24
C GLU A 108 -12.55 -14.33 -1.78
N ALA A 109 -11.48 -15.08 -1.50
CA ALA A 109 -11.10 -15.45 -0.15
C ALA A 109 -10.77 -14.22 0.72
N LEU A 110 -10.07 -13.22 0.16
CA LEU A 110 -9.81 -11.95 0.85
C LEU A 110 -11.09 -11.17 1.10
N GLU A 111 -11.97 -11.08 0.09
CA GLU A 111 -13.25 -10.40 0.19
C GLU A 111 -14.14 -11.03 1.27
N ASN A 112 -14.31 -12.35 1.27
CA ASN A 112 -15.09 -13.07 2.26
C ASN A 112 -14.53 -12.88 3.67
N THR A 113 -13.19 -13.00 3.84
CA THR A 113 -12.54 -12.75 5.12
C THR A 113 -12.77 -11.32 5.61
N THR A 114 -12.70 -10.35 4.71
CA THR A 114 -12.93 -8.93 5.03
C THR A 114 -14.39 -8.69 5.42
N ARG A 115 -15.33 -9.30 4.71
CA ARG A 115 -16.77 -9.20 5.01
C ARG A 115 -17.08 -9.77 6.38
N ASP A 116 -16.58 -10.98 6.70
CA ASP A 116 -16.79 -11.61 8.00
C ASP A 116 -16.23 -10.75 9.16
N LEU A 117 -15.08 -10.13 8.93
CA LEU A 117 -14.51 -9.20 9.89
C LEU A 117 -15.37 -7.94 10.06
N LEU A 118 -15.82 -7.33 8.97
CA LEU A 118 -16.71 -6.17 9.00
C LEU A 118 -18.00 -6.46 9.76
N ASP A 119 -18.63 -7.60 9.50
CA ASP A 119 -19.87 -8.01 10.19
C ASP A 119 -19.65 -8.19 11.70
N ARG A 120 -18.49 -8.71 12.09
CA ARG A 120 -18.14 -8.83 13.51
C ARG A 120 -17.94 -7.46 14.16
N TYR A 121 -17.17 -6.58 13.51
CA TYR A 121 -16.92 -5.23 14.00
C TYR A 121 -18.19 -4.38 14.03
N ALA A 122 -19.08 -4.52 13.03
CA ALA A 122 -20.37 -3.83 13.01
C ALA A 122 -21.25 -4.20 14.20
N ARG A 123 -21.24 -5.47 14.65
CA ARG A 123 -21.94 -5.86 15.89
C ARG A 123 -21.33 -5.19 17.13
N ASP A 124 -20.00 -5.13 17.20
CA ASP A 124 -19.32 -4.48 18.33
C ASP A 124 -19.59 -2.97 18.36
N TRP A 125 -19.73 -2.33 17.19
CA TRP A 125 -20.05 -0.90 17.08
C TRP A 125 -21.44 -0.54 17.58
N GLN A 126 -22.40 -1.47 17.56
CA GLN A 126 -23.75 -1.23 18.09
C GLN A 126 -23.76 -0.91 19.59
N ALA A 127 -22.78 -1.43 20.33
CA ALA A 127 -22.61 -1.17 21.76
C ALA A 127 -21.64 -0.02 22.07
N ALA A 128 -21.04 0.59 21.05
CA ALA A 128 -20.04 1.64 21.22
C ALA A 128 -20.68 3.03 21.15
N GLU A 129 -20.36 3.89 22.11
CA GLU A 129 -20.81 5.28 22.10
C GLU A 129 -20.26 6.06 20.89
N LYS A 130 -19.02 5.74 20.48
CA LYS A 130 -18.32 6.41 19.37
C LYS A 130 -17.40 5.45 18.65
N VAL A 131 -17.42 5.49 17.34
CA VAL A 131 -16.54 4.73 16.44
C VAL A 131 -15.73 5.69 15.58
N VAL A 132 -14.41 5.50 15.52
CA VAL A 132 -13.53 6.17 14.55
C VAL A 132 -13.31 5.21 13.40
N LEU A 133 -14.13 5.31 12.37
CA LEU A 133 -14.18 4.36 11.26
C LEU A 133 -12.81 4.10 10.63
N TYR A 134 -12.00 5.15 10.48
CA TYR A 134 -10.65 5.03 9.93
C TYR A 134 -9.74 4.09 10.75
N ASP A 135 -9.77 4.18 12.07
CA ASP A 135 -8.94 3.35 12.93
C ASP A 135 -9.43 1.88 12.91
N GLU A 136 -10.75 1.68 12.88
CA GLU A 136 -11.36 0.36 12.79
C GLU A 136 -11.03 -0.32 11.45
N VAL A 137 -11.20 0.38 10.34
CA VAL A 137 -10.91 -0.16 9.01
C VAL A 137 -9.43 -0.56 8.87
N ARG A 138 -8.50 0.23 9.41
CA ARG A 138 -7.08 -0.14 9.42
C ARG A 138 -6.83 -1.47 10.13
N GLU A 139 -7.46 -1.68 11.28
CA GLU A 139 -7.35 -2.93 12.02
C GLU A 139 -7.98 -4.09 11.26
N ILE A 140 -9.19 -3.90 10.72
CA ILE A 140 -9.89 -4.90 9.90
C ILE A 140 -9.03 -5.34 8.72
N LEU A 141 -8.48 -4.39 7.97
CA LEU A 141 -7.64 -4.69 6.81
C LEU A 141 -6.33 -5.37 7.20
N THR A 142 -5.73 -5.01 8.34
CA THR A 142 -4.54 -5.68 8.85
C THR A 142 -4.84 -7.14 9.19
N ARG A 143 -5.95 -7.41 9.87
CA ARG A 143 -6.40 -8.77 10.19
C ARG A 143 -6.70 -9.57 8.93
N ALA A 144 -7.43 -8.97 7.98
CA ALA A 144 -7.76 -9.61 6.71
C ALA A 144 -6.50 -9.97 5.91
N ALA A 145 -5.56 -9.04 5.78
CA ALA A 145 -4.31 -9.26 5.05
C ALA A 145 -3.46 -10.36 5.71
N CYS A 146 -3.33 -10.38 7.03
CA CYS A 146 -2.61 -11.43 7.74
C CYS A 146 -3.28 -12.80 7.55
N ALA A 147 -4.61 -12.89 7.72
CA ALA A 147 -5.35 -14.13 7.54
C ALA A 147 -5.23 -14.66 6.11
N TRP A 148 -5.40 -13.78 5.11
CA TRP A 148 -5.30 -14.12 3.69
C TRP A 148 -3.90 -14.58 3.29
N SER A 149 -2.86 -13.95 3.85
CA SER A 149 -1.45 -14.30 3.61
C SER A 149 -0.99 -15.51 4.41
N GLY A 150 -1.80 -16.05 5.34
CA GLY A 150 -1.42 -17.14 6.24
C GLY A 150 -0.43 -16.72 7.32
N VAL A 151 -0.32 -15.42 7.62
CA VAL A 151 0.54 -14.88 8.66
C VAL A 151 -0.21 -14.91 10.00
N PRO A 152 0.31 -15.60 11.03
CA PRO A 152 -0.28 -15.58 12.35
C PRO A 152 -0.29 -14.15 12.92
N LEU A 153 -1.45 -13.74 13.45
CA LEU A 153 -1.61 -12.44 14.11
C LEU A 153 -2.24 -12.66 15.50
N PRO A 154 -1.43 -12.82 16.56
CA PRO A 154 -1.92 -12.89 17.92
C PRO A 154 -2.66 -11.62 18.32
N GLU A 155 -3.74 -11.76 19.12
CA GLU A 155 -4.57 -10.61 19.53
C GLU A 155 -3.75 -9.52 20.22
N ALA A 156 -2.77 -9.89 21.01
CA ALA A 156 -1.88 -8.95 21.69
C ALA A 156 -1.02 -8.11 20.74
N GLU A 157 -0.80 -8.56 19.50
CA GLU A 157 0.04 -7.88 18.52
C GLU A 157 -0.76 -7.04 17.52
N VAL A 158 -2.08 -7.18 17.47
CA VAL A 158 -2.91 -6.54 16.44
C VAL A 158 -2.71 -5.03 16.37
N GLU A 159 -2.74 -4.37 17.52
CA GLU A 159 -2.55 -2.90 17.58
C GLU A 159 -1.17 -2.47 17.05
N THR A 160 -0.13 -3.19 17.48
CA THR A 160 1.24 -2.91 17.06
C THR A 160 1.42 -3.14 15.56
N ARG A 161 0.93 -4.28 15.04
CA ARG A 161 1.04 -4.60 13.60
C ARG A 161 0.23 -3.65 12.73
N THR A 162 -0.97 -3.26 13.18
CA THR A 162 -1.78 -2.24 12.50
C THR A 162 -1.05 -0.90 12.43
N ALA A 163 -0.43 -0.46 13.51
CA ALA A 163 0.35 0.77 13.53
C ALA A 163 1.58 0.68 12.60
N GLN A 164 2.30 -0.44 12.61
CA GLN A 164 3.46 -0.68 11.75
C GLN A 164 3.08 -0.66 10.27
N MET A 165 2.06 -1.42 9.88
CA MET A 165 1.58 -1.45 8.49
C MET A 165 1.12 -0.07 8.03
N THR A 166 0.40 0.66 8.89
CA THR A 166 -0.05 2.01 8.57
C THR A 166 1.10 2.99 8.38
N ALA A 167 2.12 2.93 9.24
CA ALA A 167 3.29 3.80 9.14
C ALA A 167 4.06 3.60 7.82
N LEU A 168 4.08 2.38 7.28
CA LEU A 168 4.70 2.10 5.98
C LEU A 168 4.05 2.89 4.84
N PHE A 169 2.74 3.11 4.87
CA PHE A 169 2.02 3.84 3.83
C PHE A 169 1.96 5.35 4.11
N GLN A 170 1.61 5.74 5.33
CA GLN A 170 1.41 7.14 5.67
C GLN A 170 2.71 7.94 5.73
N ASP A 171 3.78 7.33 6.22
CA ASP A 171 5.03 8.03 6.51
C ASP A 171 6.16 7.68 5.53
N ALA A 172 5.90 6.86 4.53
CA ALA A 172 6.91 6.45 3.55
C ALA A 172 7.52 7.63 2.76
N GLY A 173 6.67 8.61 2.43
CA GLY A 173 7.07 9.86 1.77
C GLY A 173 7.44 10.99 2.73
N ALA A 174 7.31 10.79 4.03
CA ALA A 174 7.55 11.82 5.01
C ALA A 174 9.03 12.22 5.09
N VAL A 175 9.28 13.47 5.52
CA VAL A 175 10.62 14.01 5.73
C VAL A 175 10.90 14.09 7.24
N GLY A 176 12.14 13.84 7.65
CA GLY A 176 12.56 13.95 9.04
C GLY A 176 12.24 12.70 9.88
N TRP A 177 11.93 12.90 11.17
CA TRP A 177 11.76 11.81 12.14
C TRP A 177 10.61 10.85 11.85
N LYS A 178 9.53 11.30 11.18
CA LYS A 178 8.43 10.44 10.74
C LYS A 178 8.88 9.37 9.74
N HIS A 179 9.76 9.75 8.81
CA HIS A 179 10.37 8.81 7.88
C HIS A 179 11.20 7.73 8.61
N TRP A 180 11.95 8.10 9.65
CA TRP A 180 12.68 7.15 10.46
C TRP A 180 11.75 6.20 11.22
N GLY A 181 10.61 6.69 11.71
CA GLY A 181 9.57 5.87 12.33
C GLY A 181 9.03 4.80 11.38
N ALA A 182 8.66 5.19 10.14
CA ALA A 182 8.20 4.26 9.11
C ALA A 182 9.28 3.23 8.73
N ARG A 183 10.53 3.66 8.64
CA ARG A 183 11.65 2.78 8.34
C ARG A 183 11.91 1.77 9.45
N LEU A 184 11.82 2.20 10.72
CA LEU A 184 11.94 1.31 11.87
C LEU A 184 10.76 0.33 11.96
N ALA A 185 9.53 0.75 11.64
CA ALA A 185 8.35 -0.10 11.60
C ALA A 185 8.54 -1.34 10.70
N ARG A 186 9.37 -1.23 9.67
CA ARG A 186 9.72 -2.35 8.79
C ARG A 186 10.59 -3.42 9.46
N TYR A 187 11.39 -3.03 10.46
CA TYR A 187 12.36 -3.91 11.13
C TYR A 187 11.90 -4.39 12.50
N ASP A 188 10.62 -4.24 12.81
CA ASP A 188 10.02 -4.64 14.07
C ASP A 188 10.61 -3.90 15.30
N PRO A 189 10.56 -2.57 15.37
CA PRO A 189 11.06 -1.83 16.50
C PRO A 189 10.21 -2.08 17.74
N PRO A 190 10.76 -1.89 18.96
CA PRO A 190 9.98 -1.99 20.18
C PRO A 190 8.79 -1.00 20.13
N ALA A 191 7.63 -1.47 20.56
CA ALA A 191 6.35 -0.73 20.56
C ALA A 191 6.41 0.66 21.21
N ALA A 192 7.41 0.95 22.02
CA ALA A 192 7.64 2.24 22.67
C ALA A 192 7.94 3.41 21.70
N MET A 193 8.36 3.13 20.47
CA MET A 193 8.63 4.18 19.46
C MET A 193 7.42 4.54 18.61
N LEU A 194 6.36 3.75 18.63
CA LEU A 194 5.11 4.02 17.97
C LEU A 194 4.15 4.59 19.02
N ARG A 195 4.01 5.92 19.09
CA ARG A 195 3.04 6.53 20.00
C ARG A 195 1.63 6.05 19.65
N PRO A 196 0.96 5.26 20.51
CA PRO A 196 -0.43 4.92 20.30
C PRO A 196 -1.28 6.19 20.35
N ARG A 197 -2.14 6.41 19.36
CA ARG A 197 -3.23 7.37 19.52
C ARG A 197 -4.18 6.83 20.60
N PRO A 198 -4.73 7.68 21.48
CA PRO A 198 -5.67 7.22 22.48
C PRO A 198 -6.86 6.56 21.80
N ARG A 199 -7.08 5.31 22.12
CA ARG A 199 -8.27 4.54 21.69
C ARG A 199 -9.52 5.12 22.35
N SER A 200 -10.61 5.23 21.59
CA SER A 200 -11.94 5.24 22.18
C SER A 200 -12.07 3.97 23.01
N SER A 201 -12.42 4.10 24.29
CA SER A 201 -12.51 3.02 25.26
C SER A 201 -13.45 1.92 24.80
N ARG A 202 -12.90 0.81 24.29
CA ARG A 202 -13.63 -0.44 24.05
C ARG A 202 -13.67 -1.25 25.34
N PRO A 203 -14.81 -1.76 25.77
CA PRO A 203 -14.83 -2.89 26.68
C PRO A 203 -14.24 -4.11 25.94
N ARG A 204 -13.21 -4.70 26.49
CA ARG A 204 -12.59 -5.92 25.98
C ARG A 204 -13.61 -7.05 26.08
N ALA A 205 -14.16 -7.49 24.94
CA ALA A 205 -14.89 -8.75 24.88
C ALA A 205 -13.87 -9.89 25.04
N SER A 206 -13.90 -10.56 26.19
CA SER A 206 -13.17 -11.80 26.42
C SER A 206 -13.88 -12.93 25.69
N GLY A 207 -13.45 -13.23 24.48
CA GLY A 207 -13.99 -14.32 23.68
C GLY A 207 -12.88 -15.06 22.95
N HIS A 208 -12.42 -16.16 23.53
CA HIS A 208 -11.55 -17.13 22.90
C HIS A 208 -12.30 -17.86 21.77
N GLY A 209 -12.30 -17.32 20.57
CA GLY A 209 -12.70 -18.03 19.36
C GLY A 209 -11.47 -18.60 18.67
N ARG A 210 -11.18 -19.88 18.91
CA ARG A 210 -10.20 -20.62 18.08
C ARG A 210 -10.76 -20.68 16.67
N PHE A 211 -10.03 -20.14 15.70
CA PHE A 211 -10.27 -20.44 14.29
C PHE A 211 -10.08 -21.94 14.10
N ALA A 212 -11.18 -22.68 13.95
CA ALA A 212 -11.12 -24.08 13.54
C ALA A 212 -10.61 -24.13 12.09
N ARG A 213 -9.53 -24.86 11.91
CA ARG A 213 -8.97 -25.21 10.59
C ARG A 213 -10.04 -26.04 9.86
N PRO A 214 -10.43 -25.74 8.62
CA PRO A 214 -11.31 -26.65 7.87
C PRO A 214 -10.52 -27.94 7.59
N GLU A 215 -10.95 -29.03 8.16
CA GLU A 215 -10.45 -30.36 7.86
C GLU A 215 -10.79 -30.70 6.41
N ARG A 216 -9.78 -30.97 5.62
CA ARG A 216 -9.94 -31.56 4.28
C ARG A 216 -10.38 -33.01 4.45
N GLY A 217 -11.68 -33.25 4.40
CA GLY A 217 -12.22 -34.57 4.24
C GLY A 217 -11.91 -35.11 2.85
N VAL A 218 -10.81 -35.83 2.69
CA VAL A 218 -10.60 -36.74 1.58
C VAL A 218 -11.48 -37.95 1.81
N ARG A 219 -12.63 -38.03 1.16
CA ARG A 219 -13.35 -39.31 1.01
C ARG A 219 -12.86 -39.99 -0.26
N ALA A 220 -12.02 -40.98 -0.08
CA ALA A 220 -11.84 -42.05 -1.02
C ALA A 220 -13.08 -42.95 -0.95
N THR A 221 -13.84 -43.06 -2.05
CA THR A 221 -14.73 -44.18 -2.26
C THR A 221 -14.28 -44.86 -3.52
N GLY A 222 -13.60 -45.99 -3.34
CA GLY A 222 -13.47 -46.98 -4.34
C GLY A 222 -14.73 -47.86 -4.40
N GLN A 223 -14.84 -48.50 -5.52
CA GLN A 223 -15.40 -49.83 -5.78
C GLN A 223 -16.75 -49.95 -6.48
N HIS A 224 -16.62 -50.71 -7.51
CA HIS A 224 -17.44 -51.78 -8.08
C HIS A 224 -18.53 -51.42 -9.09
N ARG A 225 -18.29 -51.85 -10.23
CA ARG A 225 -18.69 -52.83 -11.25
C ARG A 225 -18.72 -52.21 -12.64
#